data_6e34d6118e45292b96d9219ea311f0ff
#
_entry.id   6e34d6118e45292b96d9219ea311f0ff
#
_cell.length_a   1.000
_cell.length_b   1.000
_cell.length_c   1.000
_cell.angle_alpha   90.00
_cell.angle_beta   90.00
_cell.angle_gamma   90.00
#
_symmetry.space_group_name_H-M   'P 1'
#
loop_
_entity.id
_entity.type
_entity.pdbx_description
1 polymer ?
#
loop_
_entity_poly.entity_id
_entity_poly.type
_entity_poly.pdbx_seq_one_letter_code
_entity_poly.pdbx_strand_id
1 'polypeptide(L)'
;MVSMSRKVRLDILQAMLPLVVFDGWNQKSLRASIKSINLPKGSEELYFPEGALEVIRFWHDQINEFIESNIEALNKPEMKIREKVTFGVLSVLEAIGPNEEAMRRAVNRLSLPDAAVQGPSYLWSFADSIWRAIGDRSTD
;
A
#
# COMPACT_ATOMS: atom_id res chain seq x y z
N MET A 1 -19.28 1.16 -5.61
CA MET A 1 -18.80 1.43 -6.98
C MET A 1 -17.45 2.15 -6.93
N VAL A 2 -16.47 1.67 -7.67
CA VAL A 2 -15.16 2.31 -7.73
C VAL A 2 -15.26 3.56 -8.61
N SER A 3 -14.81 4.71 -8.12
CA SER A 3 -14.82 5.93 -8.92
C SER A 3 -13.80 5.84 -10.05
N MET A 4 -14.04 6.59 -11.13
CA MET A 4 -13.12 6.66 -12.24
C MET A 4 -11.74 7.15 -11.78
N SER A 5 -11.73 8.12 -10.86
CA SER A 5 -10.49 8.64 -10.29
C SER A 5 -9.69 7.56 -9.57
N ARG A 6 -10.36 6.72 -8.78
CA ARG A 6 -9.69 5.63 -8.07
C ARG A 6 -9.09 4.62 -9.05
N LYS A 7 -9.82 4.30 -10.12
CA LYS A 7 -9.31 3.38 -11.13
C LYS A 7 -8.04 3.91 -11.78
N VAL A 8 -8.03 5.18 -12.13
CA VAL A 8 -6.84 5.80 -12.74
C VAL A 8 -5.69 5.81 -11.75
N ARG A 9 -5.95 6.11 -10.49
CA ARG A 9 -4.92 6.07 -9.45
C ARG A 9 -4.32 4.67 -9.30
N LEU A 10 -5.17 3.64 -9.35
CA LEU A 10 -4.70 2.25 -9.32
C LEU A 10 -3.82 1.93 -10.54
N ASP A 11 -4.23 2.39 -11.72
CA ASP A 11 -3.45 2.17 -12.94
C ASP A 11 -2.08 2.85 -12.85
N ILE A 12 -2.03 4.06 -12.30
CA ILE A 12 -0.77 4.78 -12.09
C ILE A 12 0.11 4.00 -11.11
N LEU A 13 -0.45 3.55 -10.01
CA LEU A 13 0.30 2.78 -9.01
C LEU A 13 0.89 1.50 -9.64
N GLN A 14 0.08 0.74 -10.38
CA GLN A 14 0.54 -0.49 -11.01
C GLN A 14 1.65 -0.22 -12.02
N ALA A 15 1.55 0.86 -12.77
CA ALA A 15 2.58 1.24 -13.73
C ALA A 15 3.86 1.71 -13.04
N MET A 16 3.73 2.32 -11.87
CA MET A 16 4.86 2.87 -11.12
C MET A 16 5.68 1.80 -10.40
N LEU A 17 5.04 0.74 -9.91
CA LEU A 17 5.71 -0.29 -9.12
C LEU A 17 6.97 -0.86 -9.77
N PRO A 18 6.97 -1.29 -11.04
CA PRO A 18 8.20 -1.78 -11.66
C PRO A 18 9.23 -0.67 -11.88
N LEU A 19 8.80 0.57 -12.04
CA LEU A 19 9.71 1.69 -12.28
C LEU A 19 10.46 2.11 -11.02
N VAL A 20 9.82 2.01 -9.86
CA VAL A 20 10.47 2.42 -8.61
C VAL A 20 11.62 1.51 -8.21
N VAL A 21 11.66 0.29 -8.73
CA VAL A 21 12.77 -0.63 -8.51
C VAL A 21 14.08 -0.05 -9.05
N PHE A 22 14.00 0.72 -10.13
CA PHE A 22 15.16 1.34 -10.75
C PHE A 22 15.34 2.81 -10.38
N ASP A 23 14.24 3.57 -10.36
CA ASP A 23 14.30 5.02 -10.20
C ASP A 23 13.90 5.49 -8.79
N GLY A 24 13.36 4.61 -7.96
CA GLY A 24 12.89 4.98 -6.63
C GLY A 24 11.52 5.67 -6.65
N TRP A 25 11.03 5.99 -5.47
CA TRP A 25 9.75 6.69 -5.29
C TRP A 25 10.00 8.19 -5.37
N ASN A 26 9.84 8.74 -6.55
CA ASN A 26 10.07 10.17 -6.78
C ASN A 26 9.24 10.68 -7.95
N GLN A 27 9.38 11.97 -8.24
CA GLN A 27 8.61 12.62 -9.30
C GLN A 27 8.93 12.03 -10.68
N LYS A 28 10.18 11.61 -10.88
CA LYS A 28 10.61 11.04 -12.15
C LYS A 28 9.86 9.74 -12.45
N SER A 29 9.78 8.84 -11.48
CA SER A 29 9.09 7.56 -11.66
C SER A 29 7.58 7.77 -11.78
N LEU A 30 7.03 8.76 -11.07
CA LEU A 30 5.62 9.09 -11.19
C LEU A 30 5.28 9.60 -12.59
N ARG A 31 6.07 10.52 -13.12
CA ARG A 31 5.87 11.04 -14.49
C ARG A 31 6.04 9.96 -15.53
N ALA A 32 7.01 9.07 -15.33
CA ALA A 32 7.25 7.96 -16.24
C ALA A 32 6.05 7.00 -16.26
N SER A 33 5.42 6.76 -15.11
CA SER A 33 4.23 5.91 -15.05
C SER A 33 3.05 6.55 -15.79
N ILE A 34 2.87 7.86 -15.63
CA ILE A 34 1.83 8.62 -16.34
C ILE A 34 2.00 8.47 -17.85
N LYS A 35 3.24 8.60 -18.32
CA LYS A 35 3.55 8.47 -19.73
C LYS A 35 3.32 7.03 -20.22
N SER A 36 3.69 6.05 -19.43
CA SER A 36 3.62 4.63 -19.83
C SER A 36 2.18 4.16 -20.05
N ILE A 37 1.21 4.77 -19.38
CA ILE A 37 -0.21 4.40 -19.55
C ILE A 37 -0.96 5.42 -20.40
N ASN A 38 -0.23 6.26 -21.13
CA ASN A 38 -0.76 7.21 -22.09
C ASN A 38 -1.73 8.26 -21.52
N LEU A 39 -1.51 8.65 -20.27
CA LEU A 39 -2.26 9.76 -19.70
C LEU A 39 -1.66 11.09 -20.16
N PRO A 40 -2.47 12.16 -20.22
CA PRO A 40 -1.96 13.47 -20.60
C PRO A 40 -0.83 13.93 -19.68
N LYS A 41 0.12 14.66 -20.23
CA LYS A 41 1.21 15.25 -19.45
C LYS A 41 0.62 16.15 -18.36
N GLY A 42 1.13 16.01 -17.14
CA GLY A 42 0.62 16.77 -16.00
C GLY A 42 -0.49 16.08 -15.22
N SER A 43 -0.90 14.88 -15.65
CA SER A 43 -1.94 14.12 -14.94
C SER A 43 -1.56 13.80 -13.50
N GLU A 44 -0.27 13.75 -13.17
CA GLU A 44 0.17 13.51 -11.80
C GLU A 44 -0.35 14.57 -10.84
N GLU A 45 -0.48 15.81 -11.29
CA GLU A 45 -1.02 16.88 -10.45
C GLU A 45 -2.50 16.70 -10.18
N LEU A 46 -3.22 16.04 -11.08
CA LEU A 46 -4.64 15.78 -10.91
C LEU A 46 -4.90 14.62 -9.96
N TYR A 47 -4.13 13.54 -10.07
CA TYR A 47 -4.38 12.31 -9.32
C TYR A 47 -3.53 12.15 -8.08
N PHE A 48 -2.30 12.65 -8.09
CA PHE A 48 -1.38 12.60 -6.95
C PHE A 48 -0.67 13.95 -6.78
N PRO A 49 -1.43 14.98 -6.38
CA PRO A 49 -0.84 16.33 -6.26
C PRO A 49 0.30 16.43 -5.26
N GLU A 50 0.36 15.53 -4.27
CA GLU A 50 1.46 15.53 -3.30
C GLU A 50 2.64 14.65 -3.73
N GLY A 51 2.58 14.08 -4.93
CA GLY A 51 3.70 13.36 -5.52
C GLY A 51 3.83 11.91 -5.08
N ALA A 52 5.07 11.40 -5.13
CA ALA A 52 5.35 10.00 -4.87
C ALA A 52 4.96 9.55 -3.45
N LEU A 53 5.07 10.43 -2.46
CA LEU A 53 4.66 10.09 -1.10
C LEU A 53 3.16 9.80 -1.03
N GLU A 54 2.37 10.52 -1.81
CA GLU A 54 0.94 10.25 -1.88
C GLU A 54 0.66 8.91 -2.54
N VAL A 55 1.45 8.52 -3.54
CA VAL A 55 1.33 7.21 -4.17
C VAL A 55 1.64 6.11 -3.16
N ILE A 56 2.67 6.28 -2.33
CA ILE A 56 3.01 5.32 -1.28
C ILE A 56 1.84 5.18 -0.29
N ARG A 57 1.26 6.30 0.14
CA ARG A 57 0.10 6.28 1.03
C ARG A 57 -1.08 5.55 0.41
N PHE A 58 -1.33 5.80 -0.86
CA PHE A 58 -2.40 5.15 -1.60
C PHE A 58 -2.16 3.63 -1.67
N TRP A 59 -0.92 3.22 -1.94
CA TRP A 59 -0.55 1.80 -1.96
C TRP A 59 -0.76 1.15 -0.60
N HIS A 60 -0.34 1.84 0.44
CA HIS A 60 -0.56 1.40 1.81
C HIS A 60 -2.04 1.16 2.10
N ASP A 61 -2.90 2.08 1.68
CA ASP A 61 -4.35 1.94 1.87
C ASP A 61 -4.90 0.73 1.11
N GLN A 62 -4.41 0.49 -0.11
CA GLN A 62 -4.82 -0.68 -0.89
C GLN A 62 -4.43 -1.99 -0.21
N ILE A 63 -3.22 -2.04 0.33
CA ILE A 63 -2.74 -3.22 1.06
C ILE A 63 -3.58 -3.45 2.31
N ASN A 64 -3.88 -2.39 3.06
CA ASN A 64 -4.71 -2.51 4.25
C ASN A 64 -6.11 -3.03 3.93
N GLU A 65 -6.73 -2.53 2.88
CA GLU A 65 -8.04 -3.02 2.45
C GLU A 65 -8.00 -4.51 2.11
N PHE A 66 -6.94 -4.93 1.42
CA PHE A 66 -6.75 -6.33 1.05
C PHE A 66 -6.60 -7.22 2.29
N ILE A 67 -5.79 -6.78 3.25
CA ILE A 67 -5.57 -7.53 4.49
C ILE A 67 -6.87 -7.66 5.28
N GLU A 68 -7.57 -6.56 5.47
CA GLU A 68 -8.81 -6.56 6.23
C GLU A 68 -9.87 -7.47 5.60
N SER A 69 -9.99 -7.40 4.27
CA SER A 69 -10.92 -8.23 3.53
C SER A 69 -10.60 -9.71 3.68
N ASN A 70 -9.31 -10.08 3.58
CA ASN A 70 -8.90 -11.48 3.70
C ASN A 70 -9.10 -12.01 5.11
N ILE A 71 -8.76 -11.22 6.11
CA ILE A 71 -8.89 -11.66 7.51
C ILE A 71 -10.37 -11.83 7.85
N GLU A 72 -11.23 -10.93 7.43
CA GLU A 72 -12.67 -11.06 7.67
C GLU A 72 -13.25 -12.31 7.01
N ALA A 73 -12.85 -12.56 5.78
CA ALA A 73 -13.36 -13.71 5.04
C ALA A 73 -12.99 -15.04 5.68
N LEU A 74 -11.85 -15.11 6.37
CA LEU A 74 -11.34 -16.34 6.97
C LEU A 74 -11.37 -16.33 8.50
N ASN A 75 -11.92 -15.28 9.10
CA ASN A 75 -11.97 -15.17 10.55
C ASN A 75 -13.13 -16.02 11.10
N LYS A 76 -12.80 -17.22 11.51
CA LYS A 76 -13.77 -18.16 12.08
C LYS A 76 -13.60 -18.24 13.60
N PRO A 77 -14.70 -18.47 14.35
CA PRO A 77 -14.62 -18.55 15.80
C PRO A 77 -13.65 -19.61 16.31
N GLU A 78 -13.49 -20.71 15.57
CA GLU A 78 -12.63 -21.81 15.98
C GLU A 78 -11.15 -21.55 15.71
N MET A 79 -10.80 -20.49 14.99
CA MET A 79 -9.40 -20.15 14.72
C MET A 79 -8.75 -19.59 15.97
N LYS A 80 -7.58 -20.13 16.31
CA LYS A 80 -6.76 -19.63 17.40
C LYS A 80 -6.11 -18.31 17.00
N ILE A 81 -5.84 -17.45 18.00
CA ILE A 81 -5.23 -16.15 17.72
C ILE A 81 -3.90 -16.29 16.98
N ARG A 82 -3.12 -17.31 17.31
CA ARG A 82 -1.86 -17.59 16.61
C ARG A 82 -2.09 -17.83 15.12
N GLU A 83 -3.13 -18.58 14.78
CA GLU A 83 -3.46 -18.85 13.39
C GLU A 83 -3.89 -17.58 12.66
N LYS A 84 -4.65 -16.72 13.33
CA LYS A 84 -5.09 -15.44 12.77
C LYS A 84 -3.91 -14.51 12.51
N VAL A 85 -2.96 -14.44 13.46
CA VAL A 85 -1.76 -13.62 13.29
C VAL A 85 -0.92 -14.13 12.12
N THR A 86 -0.72 -15.45 12.05
CA THR A 86 0.01 -16.06 10.95
C THR A 86 -0.65 -15.74 9.61
N PHE A 87 -1.96 -15.89 9.55
CA PHE A 87 -2.71 -15.57 8.35
C PHE A 87 -2.56 -14.10 7.97
N GLY A 88 -2.61 -13.19 8.97
CA GLY A 88 -2.41 -11.76 8.74
C GLY A 88 -1.06 -11.45 8.14
N VAL A 89 0.01 -12.05 8.68
CA VAL A 89 1.36 -11.87 8.16
C VAL A 89 1.46 -12.40 6.74
N LEU A 90 0.92 -13.58 6.48
CA LEU A 90 0.93 -14.17 5.13
C LEU A 90 0.14 -13.32 4.14
N SER A 91 -0.95 -12.71 4.60
CA SER A 91 -1.75 -11.81 3.75
C SER A 91 -0.96 -10.57 3.35
N VAL A 92 -0.16 -10.02 4.27
CA VAL A 92 0.72 -8.89 3.95
C VAL A 92 1.73 -9.29 2.88
N LEU A 93 2.38 -10.45 3.06
CA LEU A 93 3.38 -10.94 2.11
C LEU A 93 2.74 -11.20 0.74
N GLU A 94 1.55 -11.74 0.72
CA GLU A 94 0.82 -11.98 -0.51
C GLU A 94 0.44 -10.67 -1.21
N ALA A 95 -0.03 -9.68 -0.44
CA ALA A 95 -0.41 -8.39 -0.99
C ALA A 95 0.77 -7.65 -1.62
N ILE A 96 1.95 -7.77 -1.00
CA ILE A 96 3.18 -7.19 -1.54
C ILE A 96 3.63 -7.99 -2.76
N GLY A 97 3.56 -9.34 -2.67
CA GLY A 97 3.85 -10.23 -3.78
C GLY A 97 5.19 -9.98 -4.44
N PRO A 98 5.21 -9.82 -5.77
CA PRO A 98 6.45 -9.58 -6.51
C PRO A 98 7.02 -8.17 -6.32
N ASN A 99 6.36 -7.33 -5.51
CA ASN A 99 6.73 -5.93 -5.31
C ASN A 99 7.52 -5.71 -4.02
N GLU A 100 8.22 -6.75 -3.55
CA GLU A 100 9.03 -6.68 -2.32
C GLU A 100 10.08 -5.58 -2.38
N GLU A 101 10.78 -5.46 -3.50
CA GLU A 101 11.80 -4.43 -3.66
C GLU A 101 11.16 -3.02 -3.65
N ALA A 102 10.02 -2.86 -4.30
CA ALA A 102 9.30 -1.59 -4.28
C ALA A 102 8.88 -1.21 -2.86
N MET A 103 8.46 -2.20 -2.06
CA MET A 103 8.09 -1.97 -0.67
C MET A 103 9.31 -1.58 0.16
N ARG A 104 10.45 -2.26 -0.04
CA ARG A 104 11.68 -1.92 0.67
C ARG A 104 12.09 -0.48 0.38
N ARG A 105 11.99 -0.06 -0.88
CA ARG A 105 12.30 1.30 -1.27
C ARG A 105 11.30 2.31 -0.71
N ALA A 106 10.03 1.92 -0.59
CA ALA A 106 9.02 2.77 0.02
C ALA A 106 9.34 3.02 1.50
N VAL A 107 9.70 1.97 2.24
CA VAL A 107 10.10 2.09 3.64
C VAL A 107 11.31 3.01 3.78
N ASN A 108 12.31 2.82 2.91
CA ASN A 108 13.49 3.68 2.90
C ASN A 108 13.14 5.14 2.59
N ARG A 109 12.22 5.36 1.66
CA ARG A 109 11.78 6.72 1.31
C ARG A 109 11.07 7.40 2.48
N LEU A 110 10.24 6.66 3.21
CA LEU A 110 9.54 7.18 4.38
C LEU A 110 10.48 7.47 5.56
N SER A 111 11.69 6.92 5.52
CA SER A 111 12.69 7.17 6.57
C SER A 111 13.46 8.46 6.36
N LEU A 112 13.31 9.13 5.20
CA LEU A 112 13.99 10.40 4.94
C LEU A 112 13.37 11.52 5.77
N PRO A 113 14.16 12.58 6.08
CA PRO A 113 13.69 13.63 7.00
C PRO A 113 12.37 14.30 6.61
N ASP A 114 12.11 14.47 5.32
CA ASP A 114 10.89 15.13 4.85
C ASP A 114 9.64 14.27 5.06
N ALA A 115 9.81 12.96 5.22
CA ALA A 115 8.71 12.04 5.43
C ALA A 115 8.75 11.40 6.82
N ALA A 116 9.77 11.66 7.62
CA ALA A 116 10.00 10.97 8.89
C ALA A 116 8.84 11.12 9.88
N VAL A 117 8.12 12.24 9.81
CA VAL A 117 6.98 12.46 10.69
C VAL A 117 5.83 11.48 10.37
N GLN A 118 5.69 11.11 9.11
CA GLN A 118 4.61 10.23 8.66
C GLN A 118 5.01 8.76 8.56
N GLY A 119 6.29 8.49 8.31
CA GLY A 119 6.77 7.13 8.11
C GLY A 119 6.42 6.16 9.23
N PRO A 120 6.74 6.46 10.49
CA PRO A 120 6.36 5.58 11.61
C PRO A 120 4.86 5.36 11.70
N SER A 121 4.07 6.38 11.39
CA SER A 121 2.60 6.30 11.38
C SER A 121 2.10 5.22 10.43
N TYR A 122 2.68 5.14 9.24
CA TYR A 122 2.25 4.15 8.26
C TYR A 122 2.62 2.73 8.67
N LEU A 123 3.80 2.55 9.26
CA LEU A 123 4.21 1.24 9.76
C LEU A 123 3.30 0.77 10.90
N TRP A 124 2.97 1.67 11.80
CA TRP A 124 2.03 1.41 12.87
C TRP A 124 0.64 1.08 12.34
N SER A 125 0.23 1.74 11.26
CA SER A 125 -1.07 1.52 10.64
C SER A 125 -1.19 0.10 10.10
N PHE A 126 -0.13 -0.45 9.49
CA PHE A 126 -0.13 -1.85 9.06
C PHE A 126 -0.34 -2.80 10.23
N ALA A 127 0.46 -2.63 11.28
CA ALA A 127 0.37 -3.47 12.46
C ALA A 127 -1.01 -3.34 13.11
N ASP A 128 -1.53 -2.14 13.18
CA ASP A 128 -2.82 -1.86 13.78
C ASP A 128 -3.97 -2.50 12.99
N SER A 129 -3.90 -2.46 11.66
CA SER A 129 -4.91 -3.09 10.81
C SER A 129 -4.99 -4.59 11.05
N ILE A 130 -3.84 -5.25 11.12
CA ILE A 130 -3.77 -6.69 11.41
C ILE A 130 -4.32 -6.96 12.81
N TRP A 131 -3.89 -6.19 13.79
CA TRP A 131 -4.28 -6.36 15.18
C TRP A 131 -5.76 -6.17 15.39
N ARG A 132 -6.37 -5.13 14.79
CA ARG A 132 -7.80 -4.89 14.91
C ARG A 132 -8.64 -5.99 14.30
N ALA A 133 -8.25 -6.46 13.11
CA ALA A 133 -9.00 -7.50 12.44
C ALA A 133 -8.98 -8.81 13.23
N ILE A 134 -7.91 -9.05 13.98
CA ILE A 134 -7.72 -10.28 14.76
C ILE A 134 -8.15 -10.06 16.21
N GLY A 135 -7.65 -9.02 16.85
CA GLY A 135 -7.79 -8.80 18.29
C GLY A 135 -9.20 -8.50 18.74
N ASP A 136 -9.91 -7.66 18.00
CA ASP A 136 -11.26 -7.27 18.36
C ASP A 136 -12.25 -8.44 18.35
N ARG A 137 -11.91 -9.49 17.64
CA ARG A 137 -12.78 -10.66 17.51
C ARG A 137 -12.31 -11.84 18.34
N SER A 138 -11.12 -11.76 18.89
CA SER A 138 -10.54 -12.86 19.65
C SER A 138 -10.49 -12.62 21.15
N THR A 139 -10.93 -11.47 21.61
CA THR A 139 -10.94 -11.11 23.02
C THR A 139 -12.17 -11.59 23.77
N ASP A 140 -13.08 -12.19 23.08
CA ASP A 140 -14.32 -12.72 23.68
C ASP A 140 -14.09 -14.08 24.33
#